data_c42b057aa9de50bda8b85d2b46c8d8aa
#
_entry.id   c42b057aa9de50bda8b85d2b46c8d8aa
#
_cell.length_a   1.000
_cell.length_b   1.000
_cell.length_c   1.000
_cell.angle_alpha   90.00
_cell.angle_beta   90.00
_cell.angle_gamma   90.00
#
_symmetry.space_group_name_H-M   'P 1'
#
loop_
_entity.id
_entity.type
_entity.pdbx_description
1 polymer ?
#
loop_
_entity_poly.entity_id
_entity_poly.type
_entity_poly.pdbx_seq_one_letter_code
_entity_poly.pdbx_strand_id
1 'polypeptide(L)'
;LRLAKQAEKFHRPIIQLVDTSGAYPGKGAEERGQAQAIAQCLDTFSDLRTPIITIVISEGGSGGALAMSVADSIYMLENAVYSILSPEGFASILWKDGSRVEEAAQAMKMTSNGLQKKGIVDVIIREPLGGAQKLFPVVIDQIKTQLDVDLKRLVKQRPARLVHRRQIKYRKLGAISWK
;
A
#
# COMPACT_ATOMS: atom_id res chain seq x y z
N LEU A 1 -12.28 -5.88 7.46
CA LEU A 1 -11.97 -6.19 8.88
C LEU A 1 -12.45 -7.58 9.29
N ARG A 2 -13.71 -7.95 9.04
CA ARG A 2 -14.25 -9.27 9.42
C ARG A 2 -13.44 -10.43 8.86
N LEU A 3 -13.08 -10.39 7.58
CA LEU A 3 -12.23 -11.42 6.94
C LEU A 3 -10.80 -11.42 7.51
N ALA A 4 -10.23 -10.25 7.80
CA ALA A 4 -8.90 -10.13 8.38
C ALA A 4 -8.83 -10.78 9.78
N LYS A 5 -9.82 -10.53 10.63
CA LYS A 5 -9.94 -11.18 11.94
C LYS A 5 -10.16 -12.69 11.84
N GLN A 6 -10.89 -13.17 10.82
CA GLN A 6 -11.02 -14.59 10.55
C GLN A 6 -9.69 -15.21 10.08
N ALA A 7 -8.96 -14.52 9.21
CA ALA A 7 -7.65 -14.99 8.76
C ALA A 7 -6.69 -15.14 9.95
N GLU A 8 -6.65 -14.18 10.86
CA GLU A 8 -5.86 -14.28 12.09
C GLU A 8 -6.29 -15.48 12.94
N LYS A 9 -7.60 -15.63 13.21
CA LYS A 9 -8.14 -16.74 13.99
C LYS A 9 -7.75 -18.11 13.45
N PHE A 10 -7.68 -18.25 12.12
CA PHE A 10 -7.33 -19.50 11.45
C PHE A 10 -5.88 -19.56 11.00
N HIS A 11 -5.02 -18.64 11.47
CA HIS A 11 -3.59 -18.56 11.12
C HIS A 11 -3.33 -18.54 9.62
N ARG A 12 -4.19 -17.82 8.87
CA ARG A 12 -4.06 -17.66 7.42
C ARG A 12 -3.39 -16.34 7.09
N PRO A 13 -2.37 -16.34 6.22
CA PRO A 13 -1.82 -15.09 5.68
C PRO A 13 -2.89 -14.29 4.93
N ILE A 14 -2.75 -12.96 4.96
CA ILE A 14 -3.61 -12.04 4.24
C ILE A 14 -2.85 -11.49 3.05
N ILE A 15 -3.46 -11.58 1.86
CA ILE A 15 -2.98 -10.95 0.64
C ILE A 15 -4.02 -9.94 0.22
N GLN A 16 -3.62 -8.67 0.11
CA GLN A 16 -4.49 -7.56 -0.29
C GLN A 16 -4.07 -7.08 -1.68
N LEU A 17 -5.04 -6.96 -2.58
CA LEU A 17 -4.84 -6.35 -3.89
C LEU A 17 -5.44 -4.96 -3.84
N VAL A 18 -4.64 -3.93 -4.15
CA VAL A 18 -5.04 -2.54 -4.07
C VAL A 18 -5.15 -1.97 -5.48
N ASP A 19 -6.36 -1.56 -5.82
CA ASP A 19 -6.70 -0.78 -6.99
C ASP A 19 -7.87 0.13 -6.62
N THR A 20 -7.56 1.36 -6.26
CA THR A 20 -8.54 2.36 -5.84
C THR A 20 -8.00 3.78 -6.03
N SER A 21 -8.80 4.67 -6.56
CA SER A 21 -8.49 6.10 -6.63
C SER A 21 -8.53 6.80 -5.25
N GLY A 22 -9.01 6.10 -4.23
CA GLY A 22 -9.10 6.61 -2.86
C GLY A 22 -10.50 6.50 -2.28
N ALA A 23 -10.64 6.99 -1.07
CA ALA A 23 -11.93 7.10 -0.41
C ALA A 23 -12.75 8.21 -1.06
N TYR A 24 -14.02 7.96 -1.34
CA TYR A 24 -14.90 8.94 -1.96
C TYR A 24 -15.16 10.15 -1.04
N PRO A 25 -14.81 11.38 -1.45
CA PRO A 25 -14.87 12.57 -0.60
C PRO A 25 -16.29 13.19 -0.60
N GLY A 26 -17.32 12.40 -0.41
CA GLY A 26 -18.71 12.83 -0.44
C GLY A 26 -19.36 12.83 0.94
N LYS A 27 -20.22 13.82 1.22
CA LYS A 27 -20.97 13.96 2.48
C LYS A 27 -21.63 12.65 2.91
N GLY A 28 -22.31 11.96 2.00
CA GLY A 28 -22.97 10.69 2.32
C GLY A 28 -22.01 9.55 2.66
N ALA A 29 -20.75 9.59 2.23
CA ALA A 29 -19.72 8.63 2.66
C ALA A 29 -19.27 8.93 4.09
N GLU A 30 -19.03 10.19 4.42
CA GLU A 30 -18.67 10.63 5.78
C GLU A 30 -19.80 10.31 6.78
N GLU A 31 -21.06 10.62 6.43
CA GLU A 31 -22.23 10.30 7.26
C GLU A 31 -22.38 8.80 7.53
N ARG A 32 -21.92 7.94 6.62
CA ARG A 32 -21.90 6.48 6.78
C ARG A 32 -20.62 5.94 7.44
N GLY A 33 -19.76 6.82 7.96
CA GLY A 33 -18.59 6.43 8.76
C GLY A 33 -17.38 5.98 7.96
N GLN A 34 -17.16 6.51 6.74
CA GLN A 34 -16.01 6.15 5.91
C GLN A 34 -14.67 6.42 6.62
N ALA A 35 -14.51 7.60 7.21
CA ALA A 35 -13.29 7.95 7.95
C ALA A 35 -13.05 7.00 9.12
N GLN A 36 -14.10 6.66 9.86
CA GLN A 36 -14.03 5.68 10.96
C GLN A 36 -13.63 4.29 10.45
N ALA A 37 -14.16 3.86 9.31
CA ALA A 37 -13.80 2.57 8.71
C ALA A 37 -12.32 2.52 8.31
N ILE A 38 -11.78 3.60 7.74
CA ILE A 38 -10.35 3.72 7.42
C ILE A 38 -9.52 3.63 8.70
N ALA A 39 -9.85 4.41 9.73
CA ALA A 39 -9.14 4.41 11.00
C ALA A 39 -9.13 3.02 11.66
N GLN A 40 -10.27 2.32 11.67
CA GLN A 40 -10.37 0.96 12.18
C GLN A 40 -9.53 -0.05 11.38
N CYS A 41 -9.40 0.14 10.06
CA CYS A 41 -8.53 -0.69 9.25
C CYS A 41 -7.06 -0.48 9.63
N LEU A 42 -6.61 0.76 9.75
CA LEU A 42 -5.23 1.09 10.14
C LEU A 42 -4.88 0.50 11.50
N ASP A 43 -5.73 0.69 12.49
CA ASP A 43 -5.58 0.14 13.83
C ASP A 43 -5.51 -1.39 13.80
N THR A 44 -6.51 -2.04 13.22
CA THR A 44 -6.60 -3.50 13.16
C THR A 44 -5.41 -4.11 12.43
N PHE A 45 -5.07 -3.63 11.21
CA PHE A 45 -3.97 -4.20 10.43
C PHE A 45 -2.60 -3.96 11.09
N SER A 46 -2.45 -2.90 11.88
CA SER A 46 -1.21 -2.65 12.61
C SER A 46 -0.91 -3.74 13.65
N ASP A 47 -1.94 -4.36 14.23
CA ASP A 47 -1.83 -5.30 15.35
C ASP A 47 -2.14 -6.77 15.02
N LEU A 48 -2.62 -7.06 13.80
CA LEU A 48 -2.91 -8.43 13.36
C LEU A 48 -1.69 -9.35 13.45
N ARG A 49 -1.88 -10.50 14.10
CA ARG A 49 -0.83 -11.50 14.40
C ARG A 49 -0.64 -12.53 13.31
N THR A 50 -1.02 -12.22 12.09
CA THR A 50 -0.82 -13.03 10.89
C THR A 50 -0.06 -12.26 9.82
N PRO A 51 0.67 -12.93 8.90
CA PRO A 51 1.34 -12.25 7.80
C PRO A 51 0.38 -11.48 6.91
N ILE A 52 0.78 -10.26 6.54
CA ILE A 52 0.03 -9.40 5.64
C ILE A 52 0.95 -8.96 4.51
N ILE A 53 0.54 -9.22 3.27
CA ILE A 53 1.21 -8.74 2.06
C ILE A 53 0.20 -7.92 1.27
N THR A 54 0.58 -6.71 0.90
CA THR A 54 -0.23 -5.84 0.05
C THR A 54 0.43 -5.69 -1.31
N ILE A 55 -0.35 -5.77 -2.38
CA ILE A 55 0.10 -5.62 -3.75
C ILE A 55 -0.70 -4.48 -4.39
N VAL A 56 -0.04 -3.37 -4.70
CA VAL A 56 -0.64 -2.27 -5.47
C VAL A 56 -0.57 -2.65 -6.93
N ILE A 57 -1.72 -2.93 -7.53
CA ILE A 57 -1.81 -3.49 -8.89
C ILE A 57 -2.06 -2.44 -9.97
N SER A 58 -2.56 -1.27 -9.60
CA SER A 58 -2.82 -0.16 -10.53
C SER A 58 -2.73 1.15 -9.77
N GLU A 59 -3.84 1.66 -9.24
CA GLU A 59 -3.91 2.90 -8.50
C GLU A 59 -4.05 2.64 -7.00
N GLY A 60 -3.19 3.25 -6.21
CA GLY A 60 -3.25 3.25 -4.76
C GLY A 60 -3.47 4.67 -4.23
N GLY A 61 -4.74 5.10 -4.15
CA GLY A 61 -5.09 6.47 -3.79
C GLY A 61 -5.42 6.65 -2.31
N SER A 62 -4.78 7.65 -1.70
CA SER A 62 -5.17 8.29 -0.44
C SER A 62 -5.45 7.32 0.72
N GLY A 63 -6.39 7.70 1.59
CA GLY A 63 -6.79 6.91 2.76
C GLY A 63 -7.42 5.55 2.42
N GLY A 64 -8.05 5.42 1.25
CA GLY A 64 -8.61 4.16 0.79
C GLY A 64 -7.52 3.10 0.55
N ALA A 65 -6.46 3.46 -0.14
CA ALA A 65 -5.32 2.59 -0.35
C ALA A 65 -4.54 2.35 0.95
N LEU A 66 -4.32 3.40 1.76
CA LEU A 66 -3.59 3.29 3.02
C LEU A 66 -4.28 2.32 3.99
N ALA A 67 -5.62 2.34 4.06
CA ALA A 67 -6.40 1.43 4.89
C ALA A 67 -6.14 -0.07 4.59
N MET A 68 -5.66 -0.38 3.39
CA MET A 68 -5.32 -1.73 2.95
C MET A 68 -3.79 -1.95 2.81
N SER A 69 -2.97 -0.96 3.16
CA SER A 69 -1.52 -1.04 2.92
C SER A 69 -0.68 -1.17 4.19
N VAL A 70 -1.30 -1.30 5.36
CA VAL A 70 -0.57 -1.61 6.60
C VAL A 70 -0.21 -3.10 6.59
N ALA A 71 0.99 -3.41 6.06
CA ALA A 71 1.42 -4.77 5.77
C ALA A 71 2.88 -5.03 6.15
N ASP A 72 3.24 -6.32 6.26
CA ASP A 72 4.63 -6.74 6.49
C ASP A 72 5.50 -6.54 5.26
N SER A 73 4.92 -6.70 4.07
CA SER A 73 5.55 -6.42 2.77
C SER A 73 4.56 -5.73 1.84
N ILE A 74 5.03 -4.71 1.14
CA ILE A 74 4.28 -4.00 0.11
C ILE A 74 4.94 -4.27 -1.24
N TYR A 75 4.20 -4.90 -2.14
CA TYR A 75 4.57 -5.06 -3.54
C TYR A 75 3.84 -4.02 -4.37
N MET A 76 4.41 -3.68 -5.50
CA MET A 76 3.81 -2.74 -6.42
C MET A 76 4.14 -3.15 -7.86
N LEU A 77 3.16 -3.16 -8.75
CA LEU A 77 3.45 -3.30 -10.18
C LEU A 77 4.27 -2.11 -10.66
N GLU A 78 5.12 -2.35 -11.65
CA GLU A 78 6.11 -1.37 -12.11
C GLU A 78 5.50 -0.03 -12.53
N ASN A 79 4.35 -0.08 -13.22
CA ASN A 79 3.65 1.11 -13.72
C ASN A 79 2.50 1.57 -12.80
N ALA A 80 2.29 0.92 -11.67
CA ALA A 80 1.31 1.36 -10.68
C ALA A 80 1.74 2.68 -10.04
N VAL A 81 0.78 3.39 -9.47
CA VAL A 81 1.00 4.62 -8.69
C VAL A 81 0.45 4.43 -7.28
N TYR A 82 1.14 5.02 -6.30
CA TYR A 82 0.67 5.02 -4.92
C TYR A 82 0.95 6.38 -4.29
N SER A 83 -0.10 7.10 -3.91
CA SER A 83 0.02 8.47 -3.45
C SER A 83 -1.07 8.85 -2.44
N ILE A 84 -0.79 9.88 -1.64
CA ILE A 84 -1.74 10.41 -0.66
C ILE A 84 -2.87 11.23 -1.29
N LEU A 85 -2.62 11.88 -2.43
CA LEU A 85 -3.55 12.72 -3.17
C LEU A 85 -3.10 12.84 -4.64
N SER A 86 -3.93 13.46 -5.48
CA SER A 86 -3.53 13.73 -6.87
C SER A 86 -2.46 14.82 -6.97
N PRO A 87 -1.68 14.86 -8.07
CA PRO A 87 -0.72 15.94 -8.30
C PRO A 87 -1.35 17.34 -8.30
N GLU A 88 -2.56 17.48 -8.83
CA GLU A 88 -3.33 18.74 -8.81
C GLU A 88 -3.66 19.15 -7.38
N GLY A 89 -4.09 18.20 -6.56
CA GLY A 89 -4.36 18.43 -5.13
C GLY A 89 -3.10 18.83 -4.38
N PHE A 90 -1.99 18.17 -4.63
CA PHE A 90 -0.69 18.47 -4.04
C PHE A 90 -0.25 19.90 -4.39
N ALA A 91 -0.29 20.27 -5.69
CA ALA A 91 0.08 21.60 -6.16
C ALA A 91 -0.81 22.70 -5.56
N SER A 92 -2.12 22.45 -5.52
CA SER A 92 -3.08 23.39 -4.92
C SER A 92 -2.85 23.62 -3.43
N ILE A 93 -2.53 22.58 -2.67
CA ILE A 93 -2.33 22.67 -1.23
C ILE A 93 -0.99 23.34 -0.90
N LEU A 94 0.10 22.88 -1.50
CA LEU A 94 1.45 23.35 -1.13
C LEU A 94 1.84 24.66 -1.83
N TRP A 95 1.48 24.81 -3.09
CA TRP A 95 1.93 25.98 -3.88
C TRP A 95 0.82 26.98 -4.17
N LYS A 96 -0.42 26.67 -3.76
CA LYS A 96 -1.60 27.47 -4.07
C LYS A 96 -1.84 27.67 -5.58
N ASP A 97 -1.32 26.76 -6.39
CA ASP A 97 -1.39 26.79 -7.84
C ASP A 97 -1.61 25.37 -8.38
N GLY A 98 -2.85 25.03 -8.66
CA GLY A 98 -3.24 23.71 -9.18
C GLY A 98 -2.78 23.41 -10.63
N SER A 99 -2.24 24.40 -11.34
CA SER A 99 -1.74 24.20 -12.70
C SER A 99 -0.35 23.54 -12.76
N ARG A 100 0.41 23.51 -11.64
CA ARG A 100 1.77 22.96 -11.56
C ARG A 100 1.77 21.43 -11.39
N VAL A 101 0.97 20.74 -12.20
CA VAL A 101 0.72 19.28 -12.07
C VAL A 101 1.98 18.45 -12.31
N GLU A 102 2.74 18.75 -13.37
CA GLU A 102 3.94 18.00 -13.72
C GLU A 102 5.02 18.09 -12.64
N GLU A 103 5.24 19.29 -12.14
CA GLU A 103 6.20 19.53 -11.05
C GLU A 103 5.77 18.81 -9.76
N ALA A 104 4.46 18.82 -9.46
CA ALA A 104 3.89 18.11 -8.35
C ALA A 104 4.12 16.59 -8.48
N ALA A 105 3.82 16.01 -9.63
CA ALA A 105 4.02 14.59 -9.89
C ALA A 105 5.51 14.18 -9.73
N GLN A 106 6.43 15.03 -10.18
CA GLN A 106 7.86 14.81 -10.01
C GLN A 106 8.29 14.89 -8.53
N ALA A 107 7.76 15.85 -7.77
CA ALA A 107 8.07 16.03 -6.35
C ALA A 107 7.53 14.90 -5.48
N MET A 108 6.34 14.40 -5.76
CA MET A 108 5.66 13.36 -4.99
C MET A 108 6.37 12.00 -5.05
N LYS A 109 7.08 11.68 -6.14
CA LYS A 109 7.78 10.39 -6.32
C LYS A 109 6.85 9.18 -6.13
N MET A 110 5.64 9.26 -6.65
CA MET A 110 4.56 8.31 -6.45
C MET A 110 4.64 7.01 -7.28
N THR A 111 5.70 6.88 -8.10
CA THR A 111 5.97 5.67 -8.89
C THR A 111 6.63 4.58 -8.06
N SER A 112 6.53 3.33 -8.52
CA SER A 112 7.12 2.16 -7.86
C SER A 112 8.60 2.36 -7.48
N ASN A 113 9.42 2.84 -8.43
CA ASN A 113 10.85 3.12 -8.21
C ASN A 113 11.07 4.26 -7.19
N GLY A 114 10.27 5.32 -7.25
CA GLY A 114 10.34 6.44 -6.31
C GLY A 114 10.04 6.00 -4.88
N LEU A 115 9.01 5.19 -4.71
CA LEU A 115 8.57 4.69 -3.41
C LEU A 115 9.49 3.60 -2.84
N GLN A 116 10.08 2.76 -3.70
CA GLN A 116 11.07 1.78 -3.28
C GLN A 116 12.33 2.46 -2.73
N LYS A 117 12.82 3.50 -3.39
CA LYS A 117 13.96 4.30 -2.89
C LYS A 117 13.69 4.94 -1.52
N LYS A 118 12.42 5.24 -1.22
CA LYS A 118 11.98 5.77 0.08
C LYS A 118 11.70 4.68 1.13
N GLY A 119 11.84 3.40 0.77
CA GLY A 119 11.57 2.27 1.67
C GLY A 119 10.09 2.03 1.96
N ILE A 120 9.17 2.60 1.16
CA ILE A 120 7.73 2.38 1.27
C ILE A 120 7.34 1.08 0.57
N VAL A 121 7.83 0.88 -0.65
CA VAL A 121 7.62 -0.35 -1.44
C VAL A 121 8.81 -1.29 -1.23
N ASP A 122 8.52 -2.53 -0.89
CA ASP A 122 9.54 -3.56 -0.66
C ASP A 122 9.94 -4.27 -1.96
N VAL A 123 8.97 -4.54 -2.83
CA VAL A 123 9.18 -5.31 -4.07
C VAL A 123 8.47 -4.66 -5.24
N ILE A 124 9.18 -4.52 -6.36
CA ILE A 124 8.60 -4.10 -7.64
C ILE A 124 8.39 -5.35 -8.50
N ILE A 125 7.15 -5.55 -8.96
CA ILE A 125 6.79 -6.58 -9.93
C ILE A 125 6.90 -5.98 -11.32
N ARG A 126 7.81 -6.52 -12.13
CA ARG A 126 8.06 -6.03 -13.48
C ARG A 126 6.88 -6.30 -14.41
N GLU A 127 6.63 -5.38 -15.31
CA GLU A 127 5.57 -5.50 -16.29
C GLU A 127 6.15 -5.61 -17.70
N PRO A 128 5.50 -6.39 -18.60
CA PRO A 128 5.87 -6.43 -20.00
C PRO A 128 5.54 -5.11 -20.70
N LEU A 129 6.15 -4.87 -21.83
CA LEU A 129 5.81 -3.72 -22.68
C LEU A 129 4.31 -3.74 -23.01
N GLY A 130 3.64 -2.65 -22.75
CA GLY A 130 2.20 -2.47 -22.92
C GLY A 130 1.36 -2.84 -21.70
N GLY A 131 2.00 -3.12 -20.55
CA GLY A 131 1.36 -3.33 -19.26
C GLY A 131 1.02 -4.78 -18.91
N ALA A 132 0.61 -5.00 -17.66
CA ALA A 132 0.35 -6.33 -17.10
C ALA A 132 -0.70 -7.15 -17.89
N GLN A 133 -1.69 -6.49 -18.49
CA GLN A 133 -2.75 -7.13 -19.26
C GLN A 133 -2.26 -7.81 -20.55
N LYS A 134 -1.10 -7.43 -21.08
CA LYS A 134 -0.54 -8.01 -22.31
C LYS A 134 0.00 -9.42 -22.12
N LEU A 135 0.64 -9.67 -20.99
CA LEU A 135 1.21 -10.97 -20.61
C LEU A 135 0.87 -11.31 -19.16
N PHE A 136 -0.40 -11.28 -18.84
CA PHE A 136 -0.92 -11.53 -17.49
C PHE A 136 -0.33 -12.78 -16.81
N PRO A 137 -0.19 -13.95 -17.47
CA PRO A 137 0.43 -15.12 -16.84
C PRO A 137 1.84 -14.87 -16.31
N VAL A 138 2.66 -14.11 -17.05
CA VAL A 138 4.05 -13.80 -16.64
C VAL A 138 4.06 -12.94 -15.38
N VAL A 139 3.18 -11.94 -15.29
CA VAL A 139 3.06 -11.08 -14.12
C VAL A 139 2.57 -11.89 -12.90
N ILE A 140 1.58 -12.76 -13.10
CA ILE A 140 1.08 -13.63 -12.03
C ILE A 140 2.16 -14.59 -11.53
N ASP A 141 2.98 -15.16 -12.40
CA ASP A 141 4.06 -16.08 -12.01
C ASP A 141 5.15 -15.35 -11.21
N GLN A 142 5.47 -14.09 -11.56
CA GLN A 142 6.36 -13.27 -10.74
C GLN A 142 5.78 -13.01 -9.35
N ILE A 143 4.49 -12.63 -9.27
CA ILE A 143 3.79 -12.43 -7.99
C ILE A 143 3.80 -13.70 -7.16
N LYS A 144 3.44 -14.86 -7.74
CA LYS A 144 3.46 -16.16 -7.04
C LYS A 144 4.85 -16.49 -6.51
N THR A 145 5.87 -16.34 -7.32
CA THR A 145 7.26 -16.63 -6.94
C THR A 145 7.67 -15.77 -5.75
N GLN A 146 7.36 -14.48 -5.78
CA GLN A 146 7.70 -13.57 -4.68
C GLN A 146 6.86 -13.86 -3.43
N LEU A 147 5.57 -14.16 -3.58
CA LEU A 147 4.71 -14.56 -2.47
C LEU A 147 5.23 -15.83 -1.78
N ASP A 148 5.66 -16.83 -2.55
CA ASP A 148 6.23 -18.07 -2.00
C ASP A 148 7.47 -17.80 -1.13
N VAL A 149 8.36 -16.92 -1.58
CA VAL A 149 9.55 -16.53 -0.83
C VAL A 149 9.15 -15.85 0.48
N ASP A 150 8.32 -14.82 0.40
CA ASP A 150 7.98 -14.02 1.57
C ASP A 150 7.06 -14.76 2.55
N LEU A 151 6.09 -15.51 2.07
CA LEU A 151 5.21 -16.30 2.95
C LEU A 151 5.99 -17.37 3.71
N LYS A 152 6.91 -18.10 3.05
CA LYS A 152 7.79 -19.07 3.72
C LYS A 152 8.61 -18.43 4.84
N ARG A 153 9.01 -17.17 4.68
CA ARG A 153 9.75 -16.40 5.68
C ARG A 153 8.85 -15.86 6.80
N LEU A 154 7.68 -15.30 6.43
CA LEU A 154 6.79 -14.61 7.36
C LEU A 154 6.04 -15.58 8.27
N VAL A 155 5.54 -16.71 7.75
CA VAL A 155 4.78 -17.69 8.55
C VAL A 155 5.63 -18.38 9.63
N LYS A 156 6.96 -18.38 9.48
CA LYS A 156 7.88 -18.92 10.49
C LYS A 156 8.15 -17.95 11.64
N GLN A 157 7.69 -16.72 11.55
CA GLN A 157 7.93 -15.73 12.60
C GLN A 157 6.92 -15.90 13.74
N ARG A 158 7.39 -15.65 14.97
CA ARG A 158 6.49 -15.57 16.13
C ARG A 158 5.53 -14.39 15.94
N PRO A 159 4.22 -14.53 16.22
CA PRO A 159 3.22 -13.48 16.00
C PRO A 159 3.59 -12.12 16.59
N ALA A 160 4.08 -12.10 17.83
CA ALA A 160 4.52 -10.84 18.46
C ALA A 160 5.67 -10.16 17.74
N ARG A 161 6.63 -10.93 17.18
CA ARG A 161 7.74 -10.39 16.40
C ARG A 161 7.28 -9.82 15.06
N LEU A 162 6.28 -10.47 14.45
CA LEU A 162 5.67 -10.00 13.20
C LEU A 162 5.05 -8.61 13.38
N VAL A 163 4.17 -8.47 14.40
CA VAL A 163 3.54 -7.20 14.77
C VAL A 163 4.58 -6.13 15.06
N HIS A 164 5.55 -6.43 15.93
CA HIS A 164 6.60 -5.49 16.29
C HIS A 164 7.40 -4.98 15.08
N ARG A 165 7.78 -5.87 14.16
CA ARG A 165 8.51 -5.49 12.94
C ARG A 165 7.66 -4.59 12.03
N ARG A 166 6.37 -4.90 11.89
CA ARG A 166 5.42 -4.08 11.13
C ARG A 166 5.34 -2.68 11.73
N GLN A 167 5.13 -2.56 13.04
CA GLN A 167 5.08 -1.27 13.73
C GLN A 167 6.38 -0.47 13.56
N ILE A 168 7.54 -1.10 13.70
CA ILE A 168 8.84 -0.43 13.47
C ILE A 168 8.96 0.05 12.02
N LYS A 169 8.54 -0.77 11.04
CA LYS A 169 8.57 -0.38 9.63
C LYS A 169 7.85 0.96 9.42
N TYR A 170 6.61 1.07 9.88
CA TYR A 170 5.83 2.30 9.69
C TYR A 170 6.33 3.49 10.50
N ARG A 171 6.85 3.27 11.71
CA ARG A 171 7.48 4.35 12.52
C ARG A 171 8.74 4.93 11.88
N LYS A 172 9.43 4.16 11.06
CA LYS A 172 10.63 4.63 10.34
C LYS A 172 10.30 5.43 9.09
N LEU A 173 9.09 5.26 8.52
CA LEU A 173 8.67 6.03 7.37
C LEU A 173 8.50 7.49 7.78
N GLY A 174 9.16 8.40 7.05
CA GLY A 174 9.14 9.83 7.38
C GLY A 174 10.05 10.26 8.54
N ALA A 175 10.77 9.35 9.18
CA ALA A 175 11.84 9.69 10.11
C ALA A 175 13.05 10.27 9.32
N ILE A 176 12.84 11.44 8.72
CA ILE A 176 13.91 12.22 8.10
C ILE A 176 14.67 12.86 9.24
N SER A 177 15.98 12.58 9.34
CA SER A 177 16.84 13.39 10.19
C SER A 177 16.80 14.82 9.67
N TRP A 178 16.16 15.70 10.41
CA TRP A 178 16.34 17.12 10.24
C TRP A 178 17.80 17.42 10.58
N LYS A 179 18.64 17.50 9.56
CA LYS A 179 20.01 18.03 9.65
C LYS A 179 20.00 19.49 9.27
#